data_07f656b8cb45c71be08df905d9ea6482
#
_entry.id   07f656b8cb45c71be08df905d9ea6482
#
_cell.length_a   1.000
_cell.length_b   1.000
_cell.length_c   1.000
_cell.angle_alpha   90.00
_cell.angle_beta   90.00
_cell.angle_gamma   90.00
#
_symmetry.space_group_name_H-M   'P 1'
#
loop_
_entity.id
_entity.type
_entity.pdbx_description
1 polymer ?
#
loop_
_entity_poly.entity_id
_entity_poly.type
_entity_poly.pdbx_seq_one_letter_code
_entity_poly.pdbx_strand_id
1 'polypeptide(L)'
;MISDRTFSSKVLKLLSSPWFWFFITILAIAIFTTISPAEHSLGTHIRVVYLHGAWVWASMGAFFLAAICGAIGLVTRQNKYHCWSAAFGRTGLIFWITYLPLSLWAMQSNWNGLFLAEPRWRFALVFGITGLLLQVGLGLANKPVLTSIFNLFYFVAMVIALQNTANIMHPASPILSSEAWRIQFFFFGLVLLSMIAVWQLARWWYIHEPNCAGK
;
A
#
# COMPACT_ATOMS: atom_id res chain seq x y z
N MET A 1 -21.57 -36.60 -15.54
CA MET A 1 -20.85 -35.81 -16.55
C MET A 1 -21.19 -34.30 -16.56
N ILE A 2 -22.37 -33.85 -16.07
CA ILE A 2 -22.75 -32.42 -15.97
C ILE A 2 -22.13 -31.74 -14.71
N SER A 3 -21.93 -32.51 -13.61
CA SER A 3 -21.36 -32.03 -12.34
C SER A 3 -19.89 -31.55 -12.48
N ASP A 4 -19.07 -32.22 -13.28
CA ASP A 4 -17.64 -31.94 -13.43
C ASP A 4 -17.37 -30.59 -14.16
N ARG A 5 -18.22 -30.27 -15.15
CA ARG A 5 -18.07 -29.01 -15.91
C ARG A 5 -18.42 -27.76 -15.03
N THR A 6 -19.40 -27.90 -14.15
CA THR A 6 -19.80 -26.82 -13.24
C THR A 6 -18.77 -26.60 -12.13
N PHE A 7 -18.15 -27.65 -11.63
CA PHE A 7 -17.06 -27.57 -10.64
C PHE A 7 -15.81 -26.91 -11.25
N SER A 8 -15.39 -27.39 -12.43
CA SER A 8 -14.24 -26.83 -13.15
C SER A 8 -14.42 -25.33 -13.46
N SER A 9 -15.62 -24.90 -13.87
CA SER A 9 -15.92 -23.48 -14.15
C SER A 9 -15.88 -22.60 -12.91
N LYS A 10 -16.31 -23.08 -11.73
CA LYS A 10 -16.24 -22.36 -10.46
C LYS A 10 -14.81 -22.20 -9.99
N VAL A 11 -13.99 -23.26 -10.10
CA VAL A 11 -12.55 -23.20 -9.75
C VAL A 11 -11.82 -22.20 -10.64
N LEU A 12 -12.04 -22.22 -11.95
CA LEU A 12 -11.44 -21.26 -12.88
C LEU A 12 -11.84 -19.80 -12.56
N LYS A 13 -13.10 -19.56 -12.21
CA LYS A 13 -13.56 -18.22 -11.77
C LYS A 13 -12.86 -17.77 -10.48
N LEU A 14 -12.69 -18.69 -9.51
CA LEU A 14 -11.98 -18.38 -8.27
C LEU A 14 -10.52 -18.01 -8.55
N LEU A 15 -9.81 -18.83 -9.33
CA LEU A 15 -8.40 -18.60 -9.70
C LEU A 15 -8.19 -17.34 -10.55
N SER A 16 -9.20 -16.88 -11.28
CA SER A 16 -9.16 -15.61 -12.03
C SER A 16 -9.46 -14.38 -11.18
N SER A 17 -9.96 -14.57 -9.96
CA SER A 17 -10.37 -13.49 -9.06
C SER A 17 -9.16 -12.78 -8.42
N PRO A 18 -9.04 -11.45 -8.55
CA PRO A 18 -7.99 -10.70 -7.86
C PRO A 18 -8.08 -10.82 -6.32
N TRP A 19 -9.29 -10.94 -5.76
CA TRP A 19 -9.52 -11.15 -4.33
C TRP A 19 -8.92 -12.44 -3.80
N PHE A 20 -9.05 -13.55 -4.56
CA PHE A 20 -8.45 -14.81 -4.17
C PHE A 20 -6.93 -14.67 -4.01
N TRP A 21 -6.27 -14.08 -4.99
CA TRP A 21 -4.82 -13.86 -4.95
C TRP A 21 -4.40 -12.81 -3.91
N PHE A 22 -5.24 -11.80 -3.67
CA PHE A 22 -5.01 -10.83 -2.61
C PHE A 22 -4.95 -11.53 -1.24
N PHE A 23 -5.96 -12.35 -0.90
CA PHE A 23 -5.97 -13.05 0.38
C PHE A 23 -4.84 -14.08 0.51
N ILE A 24 -4.50 -14.81 -0.56
CA ILE A 24 -3.34 -15.70 -0.58
C ILE A 24 -2.05 -14.92 -0.31
N THR A 25 -1.89 -13.74 -0.92
CA THR A 25 -0.72 -12.89 -0.70
C THR A 25 -0.67 -12.34 0.73
N ILE A 26 -1.81 -11.91 1.30
CA ILE A 26 -1.88 -11.48 2.71
C ILE A 26 -1.49 -12.63 3.66
N LEU A 27 -1.98 -13.84 3.41
CA LEU A 27 -1.58 -15.02 4.18
C LEU A 27 -0.07 -15.29 4.05
N ALA A 28 0.47 -15.21 2.84
CA ALA A 28 1.90 -15.36 2.61
C ALA A 28 2.72 -14.28 3.34
N ILE A 29 2.27 -13.02 3.36
CA ILE A 29 2.89 -11.93 4.12
C ILE A 29 2.88 -12.26 5.62
N ALA A 30 1.75 -12.72 6.16
CA ALA A 30 1.63 -13.08 7.57
C ALA A 30 2.62 -14.22 7.93
N ILE A 31 2.65 -15.30 7.16
CA ILE A 31 3.57 -16.43 7.36
C ILE A 31 5.02 -15.96 7.22
N PHE A 32 5.35 -15.20 6.17
CA PHE A 32 6.69 -14.71 5.91
C PHE A 32 7.19 -13.82 7.06
N THR A 33 6.31 -12.97 7.61
CA THR A 33 6.63 -12.13 8.77
C THR A 33 6.99 -12.96 10.01
N THR A 34 6.31 -14.10 10.25
CA THR A 34 6.60 -14.96 11.42
C THR A 34 7.97 -15.65 11.38
N ILE A 35 8.50 -15.90 10.19
CA ILE A 35 9.82 -16.54 9.99
C ILE A 35 10.95 -15.52 9.82
N SER A 36 10.70 -14.24 10.05
CA SER A 36 11.68 -13.17 9.88
C SER A 36 12.90 -13.35 10.80
N PRO A 37 14.08 -12.93 10.34
CA PRO A 37 15.27 -12.93 11.18
C PRO A 37 15.07 -12.01 12.38
N ALA A 38 15.47 -12.48 13.58
CA ALA A 38 15.54 -11.64 14.75
C ALA A 38 16.73 -10.67 14.62
N GLU A 39 16.60 -9.49 15.22
CA GLU A 39 17.67 -8.51 15.34
C GLU A 39 18.22 -8.52 16.79
N HIS A 40 19.52 -8.22 16.94
CA HIS A 40 20.21 -8.37 18.23
C HIS A 40 19.59 -7.53 19.36
N SER A 41 19.18 -6.30 19.08
CA SER A 41 18.65 -5.37 20.09
C SER A 41 17.16 -5.54 20.35
N LEU A 42 16.37 -5.79 19.30
CA LEU A 42 14.91 -5.87 19.36
C LEU A 42 14.38 -7.31 19.43
N GLY A 43 15.24 -8.31 19.23
CA GLY A 43 14.84 -9.72 19.23
C GLY A 43 13.73 -9.99 18.20
N THR A 44 12.65 -10.67 18.62
CA THR A 44 11.51 -10.99 17.77
C THR A 44 10.53 -9.81 17.60
N HIS A 45 10.62 -8.74 18.38
CA HIS A 45 9.79 -7.54 18.25
C HIS A 45 10.03 -6.78 16.93
N ILE A 46 11.19 -7.00 16.31
CA ILE A 46 11.52 -6.45 14.99
C ILE A 46 10.52 -6.88 13.90
N ARG A 47 9.80 -7.98 14.06
CA ARG A 47 8.83 -8.50 13.08
C ARG A 47 7.75 -7.49 12.70
N VAL A 48 7.21 -6.83 13.72
CA VAL A 48 6.19 -5.78 13.46
C VAL A 48 6.80 -4.56 12.79
N VAL A 49 8.09 -4.25 13.04
CA VAL A 49 8.81 -3.16 12.37
C VAL A 49 9.01 -3.47 10.89
N TYR A 50 9.36 -4.72 10.54
CA TYR A 50 9.47 -5.12 9.14
C TYR A 50 8.12 -5.00 8.42
N LEU A 51 7.04 -5.52 9.03
CA LEU A 51 5.71 -5.46 8.45
C LEU A 51 5.24 -4.00 8.28
N HIS A 52 5.37 -3.19 9.33
CA HIS A 52 5.07 -1.76 9.30
C HIS A 52 5.84 -1.03 8.18
N GLY A 53 7.16 -1.24 8.12
CA GLY A 53 7.99 -0.63 7.08
C GLY A 53 7.59 -1.06 5.66
N ALA A 54 7.38 -2.36 5.43
CA ALA A 54 6.95 -2.87 4.13
C ALA A 54 5.58 -2.32 3.71
N TRP A 55 4.66 -2.15 4.67
CA TRP A 55 3.34 -1.58 4.43
C TRP A 55 3.41 -0.10 4.00
N VAL A 56 4.29 0.70 4.64
CA VAL A 56 4.57 2.08 4.24
C VAL A 56 5.11 2.13 2.81
N TRP A 57 6.12 1.31 2.50
CA TRP A 57 6.70 1.27 1.16
C TRP A 57 5.69 0.85 0.09
N ALA A 58 4.84 -0.13 0.40
CA ALA A 58 3.78 -0.58 -0.51
C ALA A 58 2.74 0.53 -0.75
N SER A 59 2.35 1.24 0.30
CA SER A 59 1.42 2.38 0.20
C SER A 59 2.00 3.53 -0.63
N MET A 60 3.25 3.93 -0.34
CA MET A 60 3.97 4.96 -1.11
C MET A 60 4.13 4.54 -2.57
N GLY A 61 4.45 3.26 -2.82
CA GLY A 61 4.53 2.69 -4.17
C GLY A 61 3.19 2.75 -4.91
N ALA A 62 2.08 2.48 -4.23
CA ALA A 62 0.73 2.61 -4.80
C ALA A 62 0.40 4.06 -5.18
N PHE A 63 0.67 5.04 -4.30
CA PHE A 63 0.48 6.46 -4.61
C PHE A 63 1.39 6.94 -5.74
N PHE A 64 2.64 6.46 -5.79
CA PHE A 64 3.55 6.74 -6.89
C PHE A 64 3.00 6.22 -8.22
N LEU A 65 2.51 4.97 -8.27
CA LEU A 65 1.88 4.39 -9.45
C LEU A 65 0.61 5.14 -9.84
N ALA A 66 -0.19 5.59 -8.86
CA ALA A 66 -1.35 6.43 -9.11
C ALA A 66 -0.97 7.76 -9.79
N ALA A 67 0.10 8.40 -9.30
CA ALA A 67 0.62 9.64 -9.86
C ALA A 67 1.16 9.45 -11.29
N ILE A 68 1.97 8.41 -11.53
CA ILE A 68 2.50 8.09 -12.87
C ILE A 68 1.36 7.79 -13.85
N CYS A 69 0.45 6.88 -13.48
CA CYS A 69 -0.70 6.58 -14.33
C CYS A 69 -1.54 7.83 -14.61
N GLY A 70 -1.73 8.68 -13.59
CA GLY A 70 -2.41 9.96 -13.74
C GLY A 70 -1.72 10.88 -14.73
N ALA A 71 -0.41 11.08 -14.60
CA ALA A 71 0.39 11.90 -15.51
C ALA A 71 0.34 11.38 -16.95
N ILE A 72 0.51 10.07 -17.15
CA ILE A 72 0.39 9.43 -18.47
C ILE A 72 -1.00 9.65 -19.04
N GLY A 73 -2.07 9.48 -18.23
CA GLY A 73 -3.45 9.71 -18.66
C GLY A 73 -3.70 11.15 -19.11
N LEU A 74 -3.17 12.13 -18.38
CA LEU A 74 -3.27 13.55 -18.71
C LEU A 74 -2.58 13.90 -20.04
N VAL A 75 -1.39 13.34 -20.28
CA VAL A 75 -0.64 13.58 -21.52
C VAL A 75 -1.25 12.84 -22.71
N THR A 76 -1.57 11.55 -22.55
CA THR A 76 -2.05 10.70 -23.65
C THR A 76 -3.55 10.80 -23.89
N ARG A 77 -4.29 11.38 -22.94
CA ARG A 77 -5.78 11.47 -22.94
C ARG A 77 -6.48 10.11 -23.01
N GLN A 78 -5.77 9.04 -22.63
CA GLN A 78 -6.34 7.69 -22.65
C GLN A 78 -6.99 7.35 -21.31
N ASN A 79 -8.28 7.06 -21.33
CA ASN A 79 -9.10 6.81 -20.14
C ASN A 79 -8.57 5.66 -19.27
N LYS A 80 -7.97 4.62 -19.87
CA LYS A 80 -7.40 3.47 -19.13
C LYS A 80 -6.38 3.87 -18.05
N TYR A 81 -5.57 4.92 -18.32
CA TYR A 81 -4.59 5.40 -17.35
C TYR A 81 -5.22 6.20 -16.21
N HIS A 82 -6.28 6.96 -16.49
CA HIS A 82 -7.06 7.60 -15.43
C HIS A 82 -7.70 6.57 -14.50
N CYS A 83 -8.18 5.46 -15.07
CA CYS A 83 -8.75 4.35 -14.30
C CYS A 83 -7.70 3.66 -13.41
N TRP A 84 -6.49 3.42 -13.93
CA TRP A 84 -5.40 2.88 -13.13
C TRP A 84 -4.96 3.86 -12.03
N SER A 85 -4.93 5.17 -12.33
CA SER A 85 -4.66 6.20 -11.33
C SER A 85 -5.66 6.13 -10.17
N ALA A 86 -6.95 6.05 -10.47
CA ALA A 86 -8.00 5.91 -9.45
C ALA A 86 -7.87 4.61 -8.65
N ALA A 87 -7.62 3.49 -9.33
CA ALA A 87 -7.46 2.19 -8.69
C ALA A 87 -6.26 2.15 -7.73
N PHE A 88 -5.09 2.65 -8.15
CA PHE A 88 -3.91 2.74 -7.31
C PHE A 88 -4.06 3.76 -6.18
N GLY A 89 -4.72 4.90 -6.41
CA GLY A 89 -4.98 5.91 -5.38
C GLY A 89 -5.83 5.37 -4.23
N ARG A 90 -6.92 4.67 -4.55
CA ARG A 90 -7.78 3.98 -3.55
C ARG A 90 -7.01 2.88 -2.82
N THR A 91 -6.23 2.09 -3.54
CA THR A 91 -5.40 1.03 -2.96
C THR A 91 -4.34 1.60 -2.03
N GLY A 92 -3.63 2.65 -2.46
CA GLY A 92 -2.64 3.33 -1.64
C GLY A 92 -3.25 3.86 -0.34
N LEU A 93 -4.46 4.43 -0.41
CA LEU A 93 -5.17 4.89 0.78
C LEU A 93 -5.51 3.74 1.74
N ILE A 94 -5.99 2.59 1.25
CA ILE A 94 -6.29 1.43 2.09
C ILE A 94 -5.04 0.96 2.82
N PHE A 95 -3.91 0.81 2.11
CA PHE A 95 -2.64 0.44 2.71
C PHE A 95 -2.16 1.52 3.71
N TRP A 96 -2.34 2.80 3.41
CA TRP A 96 -1.96 3.90 4.29
C TRP A 96 -2.80 3.94 5.57
N ILE A 97 -4.11 3.76 5.49
CA ILE A 97 -5.00 3.72 6.68
C ILE A 97 -4.69 2.49 7.54
N THR A 98 -4.48 1.32 6.92
CA THR A 98 -4.16 0.08 7.65
C THR A 98 -2.73 0.07 8.20
N TYR A 99 -1.83 0.88 7.67
CA TYR A 99 -0.50 1.12 8.23
C TYR A 99 -0.55 1.85 9.58
N LEU A 100 -1.52 2.74 9.82
CA LEU A 100 -1.59 3.50 11.07
C LEU A 100 -1.66 2.60 12.32
N PRO A 101 -2.57 1.61 12.43
CA PRO A 101 -2.56 0.69 13.57
C PRO A 101 -1.29 -0.17 13.63
N LEU A 102 -0.69 -0.55 12.51
CA LEU A 102 0.60 -1.25 12.51
C LEU A 102 1.73 -0.37 13.10
N SER A 103 1.69 0.93 12.84
CA SER A 103 2.62 1.91 13.42
C SER A 103 2.47 1.99 14.94
N LEU A 104 1.25 2.06 15.44
CA LEU A 104 0.99 2.06 16.89
C LEU A 104 1.46 0.75 17.54
N TRP A 105 1.22 -0.37 16.89
CA TRP A 105 1.71 -1.67 17.37
C TRP A 105 3.23 -1.72 17.39
N ALA A 106 3.91 -1.20 16.37
CA ALA A 106 5.37 -1.10 16.33
C ALA A 106 5.92 -0.23 17.46
N MET A 107 5.28 0.93 17.74
CA MET A 107 5.63 1.79 18.87
C MET A 107 5.50 1.06 20.19
N GLN A 108 4.34 0.47 20.47
CA GLN A 108 4.07 -0.23 21.72
C GLN A 108 5.03 -1.41 21.94
N SER A 109 5.32 -2.18 20.86
CA SER A 109 6.15 -3.39 20.96
C SER A 109 7.64 -3.08 21.17
N ASN A 110 8.14 -1.94 20.68
CA ASN A 110 9.58 -1.66 20.67
C ASN A 110 9.99 -0.56 21.66
N TRP A 111 9.07 0.35 22.02
CA TRP A 111 9.36 1.48 22.93
C TRP A 111 8.48 1.51 24.17
N ASN A 112 7.65 0.48 24.35
CA ASN A 112 6.75 0.34 25.50
C ASN A 112 5.87 1.59 25.74
N GLY A 113 5.39 2.21 24.66
CA GLY A 113 4.53 3.38 24.73
C GLY A 113 4.08 3.87 23.36
N LEU A 114 3.04 4.72 23.36
CA LEU A 114 2.50 5.38 22.16
C LEU A 114 3.00 6.81 22.06
N PHE A 115 3.92 7.08 21.17
CA PHE A 115 4.53 8.38 20.97
C PHE A 115 3.78 9.19 19.91
N LEU A 116 2.54 9.59 20.21
CA LEU A 116 1.68 10.33 19.28
C LEU A 116 2.19 11.73 18.92
N ALA A 117 3.19 12.22 19.64
CA ALA A 117 3.88 13.48 19.34
C ALA A 117 4.94 13.33 18.23
N GLU A 118 5.29 12.08 17.85
CA GLU A 118 6.26 11.82 16.79
C GLU A 118 5.85 12.52 15.49
N PRO A 119 6.71 13.36 14.88
CA PRO A 119 6.36 14.12 13.67
C PRO A 119 5.93 13.25 12.51
N ARG A 120 6.56 12.08 12.31
CA ARG A 120 6.19 11.14 11.24
C ARG A 120 4.85 10.46 11.48
N TRP A 121 4.48 10.21 12.74
CA TRP A 121 3.16 9.73 13.08
C TRP A 121 2.08 10.78 12.76
N ARG A 122 2.31 12.04 13.17
CA ARG A 122 1.39 13.13 12.86
C ARG A 122 1.27 13.37 11.37
N PHE A 123 2.38 13.34 10.64
CA PHE A 123 2.39 13.37 9.17
C PHE A 123 1.52 12.26 8.60
N ALA A 124 1.71 11.01 9.04
CA ALA A 124 0.96 9.87 8.57
C ALA A 124 -0.55 10.02 8.82
N LEU A 125 -0.93 10.50 10.01
CA LEU A 125 -2.33 10.73 10.37
C LEU A 125 -2.96 11.84 9.52
N VAL A 126 -2.28 12.97 9.33
CA VAL A 126 -2.78 14.09 8.50
C VAL A 126 -2.97 13.64 7.06
N PHE A 127 -1.97 12.96 6.46
CA PHE A 127 -2.11 12.44 5.10
C PHE A 127 -3.14 11.31 5.01
N GLY A 128 -3.33 10.51 6.06
CA GLY A 128 -4.42 9.53 6.12
C GLY A 128 -5.80 10.19 6.05
N ILE A 129 -6.04 11.20 6.88
CA ILE A 129 -7.31 11.92 6.92
C ILE A 129 -7.55 12.69 5.60
N THR A 130 -6.56 13.46 5.15
CA THR A 130 -6.69 14.23 3.90
C THR A 130 -6.86 13.32 2.69
N GLY A 131 -6.14 12.20 2.63
CA GLY A 131 -6.29 11.19 1.58
C GLY A 131 -7.67 10.54 1.57
N LEU A 132 -8.23 10.25 2.75
CA LEU A 132 -9.57 9.70 2.88
C LEU A 132 -10.63 10.69 2.34
N LEU A 133 -10.59 11.94 2.81
CA LEU A 133 -11.50 12.98 2.35
C LEU A 133 -11.37 13.23 0.85
N LEU A 134 -10.14 13.24 0.35
CA LEU A 134 -9.85 13.40 -1.06
C LEU A 134 -10.45 12.26 -1.90
N GLN A 135 -10.18 11.00 -1.56
CA GLN A 135 -10.67 9.85 -2.33
C GLN A 135 -12.20 9.70 -2.26
N VAL A 136 -12.83 10.05 -1.12
CA VAL A 136 -14.28 10.11 -1.01
C VAL A 136 -14.83 11.21 -1.92
N GLY A 137 -14.29 12.42 -1.85
CA GLY A 137 -14.72 13.54 -2.69
C GLY A 137 -14.55 13.25 -4.18
N LEU A 138 -13.45 12.65 -4.59
CA LEU A 138 -13.19 12.25 -5.98
C LEU A 138 -14.14 11.14 -6.45
N GLY A 139 -14.46 10.19 -5.56
CA GLY A 139 -15.46 9.16 -5.82
C GLY A 139 -16.86 9.75 -6.07
N LEU A 140 -17.27 10.73 -5.27
CA LEU A 140 -18.53 11.45 -5.46
C LEU A 140 -18.54 12.32 -6.74
N ALA A 141 -17.42 12.97 -7.05
CA ALA A 141 -17.28 13.77 -8.28
C ALA A 141 -17.33 12.92 -9.54
N ASN A 142 -16.92 11.65 -9.45
CA ASN A 142 -16.93 10.66 -10.53
C ASN A 142 -16.29 11.15 -11.85
N LYS A 143 -15.16 11.89 -11.74
CA LYS A 143 -14.42 12.47 -12.86
C LYS A 143 -13.00 11.90 -12.93
N PRO A 144 -12.72 10.91 -13.81
CA PRO A 144 -11.41 10.23 -13.86
C PRO A 144 -10.21 11.16 -14.08
N VAL A 145 -10.38 12.19 -14.91
CA VAL A 145 -9.34 13.20 -15.17
C VAL A 145 -9.01 13.99 -13.88
N LEU A 146 -10.04 14.41 -13.15
CA LEU A 146 -9.87 15.12 -11.89
C LEU A 146 -9.16 14.25 -10.87
N THR A 147 -9.52 12.95 -10.78
CA THR A 147 -8.85 11.97 -9.92
C THR A 147 -7.37 11.88 -10.23
N SER A 148 -6.98 11.84 -11.50
CA SER A 148 -5.58 11.81 -11.91
C SER A 148 -4.80 13.05 -11.51
N ILE A 149 -5.39 14.24 -11.67
CA ILE A 149 -4.77 15.50 -11.26
C ILE A 149 -4.51 15.49 -9.75
N PHE A 150 -5.52 15.15 -8.95
CA PHE A 150 -5.41 15.18 -7.50
C PHE A 150 -4.50 14.07 -6.95
N ASN A 151 -4.47 12.89 -7.54
CA ASN A 151 -3.53 11.84 -7.16
C ASN A 151 -2.07 12.26 -7.39
N LEU A 152 -1.80 12.96 -8.51
CA LEU A 152 -0.48 13.49 -8.79
C LEU A 152 -0.07 14.53 -7.73
N PHE A 153 -0.93 15.53 -7.47
CA PHE A 153 -0.66 16.56 -6.46
C PHE A 153 -0.52 15.98 -5.06
N TYR A 154 -1.39 15.03 -4.69
CA TYR A 154 -1.33 14.37 -3.38
C TYR A 154 -0.01 13.65 -3.15
N PHE A 155 0.46 12.87 -4.14
CA PHE A 155 1.76 12.20 -4.04
C PHE A 155 2.92 13.19 -3.94
N VAL A 156 2.94 14.22 -4.78
CA VAL A 156 3.99 15.25 -4.73
C VAL A 156 4.01 15.97 -3.38
N ALA A 157 2.84 16.39 -2.89
CA ALA A 157 2.71 17.03 -1.57
C ALA A 157 3.18 16.11 -0.44
N MET A 158 2.83 14.80 -0.51
CA MET A 158 3.26 13.79 0.46
C MET A 158 4.77 13.64 0.48
N VAL A 159 5.43 13.55 -0.68
CA VAL A 159 6.89 13.43 -0.77
C VAL A 159 7.58 14.66 -0.21
N ILE A 160 7.14 15.87 -0.59
CA ILE A 160 7.70 17.14 -0.10
C ILE A 160 7.53 17.24 1.43
N ALA A 161 6.34 16.95 1.94
CA ALA A 161 6.07 17.01 3.37
C ALA A 161 6.88 15.96 4.16
N LEU A 162 7.04 14.75 3.62
CA LEU A 162 7.84 13.68 4.24
C LEU A 162 9.32 14.07 4.33
N GLN A 163 9.88 14.69 3.30
CA GLN A 163 11.27 15.15 3.28
C GLN A 163 11.54 16.26 4.32
N ASN A 164 10.52 17.06 4.62
CA ASN A 164 10.59 18.13 5.62
C ASN A 164 10.17 17.69 7.04
N THR A 165 9.82 16.42 7.22
CA THR A 165 9.39 15.89 8.51
C THR A 165 10.58 15.30 9.26
N ALA A 166 10.83 15.80 10.48
CA ALA A 166 11.90 15.31 11.34
C ALA A 166 11.71 13.83 11.74
N ASN A 167 12.84 13.15 11.95
CA ASN A 167 12.91 11.83 12.55
C ASN A 167 13.39 11.98 13.99
N ILE A 168 12.58 11.60 14.98
CA ILE A 168 12.95 11.70 16.40
C ILE A 168 13.16 10.29 16.96
N MET A 169 12.22 9.38 16.75
CA MET A 169 12.20 8.06 17.40
C MET A 169 13.06 7.00 16.71
N HIS A 170 13.34 7.14 15.44
CA HIS A 170 14.16 6.17 14.70
C HIS A 170 14.91 6.83 13.53
N PRO A 171 16.08 6.30 13.16
CA PRO A 171 16.81 6.81 11.98
C PRO A 171 15.98 6.70 10.71
N ALA A 172 16.31 7.53 9.72
CA ALA A 172 15.74 7.38 8.38
C ALA A 172 16.21 6.05 7.78
N SER A 173 15.27 5.17 7.46
CA SER A 173 15.54 3.89 6.78
C SER A 173 16.54 2.97 7.52
N PRO A 174 16.34 2.62 8.79
CA PRO A 174 17.31 1.86 9.59
C PRO A 174 17.64 0.49 8.99
N ILE A 175 16.70 -0.11 8.25
CA ILE A 175 16.92 -1.41 7.58
C ILE A 175 17.86 -1.26 6.39
N LEU A 176 17.72 -0.17 5.60
CA LEU A 176 18.56 0.06 4.42
C LEU A 176 19.99 0.45 4.80
N SER A 177 20.19 1.09 5.96
CA SER A 177 21.49 1.45 6.49
C SER A 177 22.16 0.33 7.31
N SER A 178 21.48 -0.81 7.52
CA SER A 178 22.01 -1.97 8.23
C SER A 178 23.05 -2.69 7.37
N GLU A 179 24.15 -3.14 7.97
CA GLU A 179 25.12 -4.04 7.32
C GLU A 179 24.63 -5.49 7.22
N ALA A 180 23.50 -5.82 7.86
CA ALA A 180 22.93 -7.16 7.91
C ALA A 180 22.15 -7.47 6.63
N TRP A 181 22.83 -7.93 5.57
CA TRP A 181 22.25 -8.27 4.28
C TRP A 181 21.04 -9.22 4.37
N ARG A 182 21.02 -10.16 5.33
CA ARG A 182 19.90 -11.09 5.56
C ARG A 182 18.61 -10.34 5.93
N ILE A 183 18.72 -9.30 6.75
CA ILE A 183 17.60 -8.42 7.14
C ILE A 183 17.11 -7.64 5.93
N GLN A 184 18.02 -7.08 5.15
CA GLN A 184 17.68 -6.33 3.94
C GLN A 184 16.94 -7.21 2.92
N PHE A 185 17.49 -8.39 2.59
CA PHE A 185 16.84 -9.32 1.65
C PHE A 185 15.44 -9.75 2.12
N PHE A 186 15.33 -10.06 3.42
CA PHE A 186 14.02 -10.38 4.01
C PHE A 186 13.04 -9.22 3.86
N PHE A 187 13.47 -8.00 4.19
CA PHE A 187 12.63 -6.81 4.10
C PHE A 187 12.21 -6.53 2.65
N PHE A 188 13.12 -6.62 1.69
CA PHE A 188 12.78 -6.47 0.27
C PHE A 188 11.80 -7.54 -0.21
N GLY A 189 11.95 -8.79 0.23
CA GLY A 189 10.97 -9.85 -0.04
C GLY A 189 9.59 -9.50 0.49
N LEU A 190 9.51 -8.94 1.71
CA LEU A 190 8.25 -8.50 2.31
C LEU A 190 7.62 -7.30 1.57
N VAL A 191 8.45 -6.34 1.14
CA VAL A 191 8.01 -5.21 0.29
C VAL A 191 7.47 -5.74 -1.04
N LEU A 192 8.15 -6.69 -1.69
CA LEU A 192 7.69 -7.29 -2.94
C LEU A 192 6.33 -7.98 -2.78
N LEU A 193 6.15 -8.80 -1.74
CA LEU A 193 4.86 -9.43 -1.43
C LEU A 193 3.78 -8.37 -1.19
N SER A 194 4.09 -7.31 -0.46
CA SER A 194 3.16 -6.21 -0.21
C SER A 194 2.78 -5.46 -1.51
N MET A 195 3.72 -5.29 -2.43
CA MET A 195 3.45 -4.71 -3.76
C MET A 195 2.60 -5.63 -4.64
N ILE A 196 2.74 -6.96 -4.51
CA ILE A 196 1.85 -7.93 -5.17
C ILE A 196 0.42 -7.79 -4.62
N ALA A 197 0.26 -7.63 -3.31
CA ALA A 197 -1.06 -7.36 -2.70
C ALA A 197 -1.65 -6.04 -3.20
N VAL A 198 -0.86 -4.97 -3.28
CA VAL A 198 -1.25 -3.69 -3.89
C VAL A 198 -1.75 -3.89 -5.32
N TRP A 199 -1.01 -4.64 -6.14
CA TRP A 199 -1.40 -4.92 -7.52
C TRP A 199 -2.74 -5.66 -7.62
N GLN A 200 -2.96 -6.71 -6.81
CA GLN A 200 -4.20 -7.48 -6.82
C GLN A 200 -5.40 -6.61 -6.42
N LEU A 201 -5.25 -5.78 -5.40
CA LEU A 201 -6.31 -4.88 -4.95
C LEU A 201 -6.59 -3.76 -5.97
N ALA A 202 -5.54 -3.18 -6.55
CA ALA A 202 -5.69 -2.18 -7.61
C ALA A 202 -6.36 -2.77 -8.87
N ARG A 203 -5.98 -3.99 -9.24
CA ARG A 203 -6.61 -4.72 -10.35
C ARG A 203 -8.10 -4.97 -10.08
N TRP A 204 -8.46 -5.29 -8.85
CA TRP A 204 -9.87 -5.44 -8.49
C TRP A 204 -10.64 -4.12 -8.66
N TRP A 205 -10.12 -3.00 -8.15
CA TRP A 205 -10.71 -1.68 -8.35
C TRP A 205 -10.86 -1.34 -9.83
N TYR A 206 -9.80 -1.57 -10.62
CA TYR A 206 -9.81 -1.29 -12.05
C TYR A 206 -10.92 -2.03 -12.81
N ILE A 207 -11.12 -3.33 -12.51
CA ILE A 207 -12.15 -4.16 -13.16
C ILE A 207 -13.57 -3.70 -12.78
N HIS A 208 -13.75 -3.17 -11.56
CA HIS A 208 -15.07 -2.77 -11.06
C HIS A 208 -15.34 -1.25 -11.19
N GLU A 209 -14.43 -0.50 -11.81
CA GLU A 209 -14.62 0.93 -12.03
C GLU A 209 -15.65 1.16 -13.17
N PRO A 210 -16.81 1.79 -12.89
CA PRO A 210 -17.89 1.93 -13.89
C PRO A 210 -17.46 2.68 -15.15
N ASN A 211 -16.56 3.65 -15.02
CA ASN A 211 -16.06 4.45 -16.14
C ASN A 211 -14.98 3.73 -16.98
N CYS A 212 -14.58 2.51 -16.59
CA CYS A 212 -13.48 1.75 -17.17
C CYS A 212 -13.93 0.41 -17.72
N ALA A 213 -15.01 -0.14 -17.21
CA ALA A 213 -15.62 -1.37 -17.68
C ALA A 213 -16.40 -1.07 -18.97
N GLY A 214 -15.82 -1.37 -20.13
CA GLY A 214 -16.56 -1.37 -21.39
C GLY A 214 -16.13 -0.39 -22.48
N LYS A 215 -14.82 -0.17 -22.63
CA LYS A 215 -14.30 0.41 -23.90
C LYS A 215 -13.10 -0.36 -24.39
#